data_a80af2cc2520d73b406818c44199eddd
#
_entry.id   a80af2cc2520d73b406818c44199eddd
#
_cell.length_a   1.000
_cell.length_b   1.000
_cell.length_c   1.000
_cell.angle_alpha   90.00
_cell.angle_beta   90.00
_cell.angle_gamma   90.00
#
_symmetry.space_group_name_H-M   'P 1'
#
loop_
_entity.id
_entity.type
_entity.pdbx_description
1 polymer ?
#
loop_
_entity_poly.entity_id
_entity_poly.type
_entity_poly.pdbx_seq_one_letter_code
_entity_poly.pdbx_strand_id
1 'polypeptide(L)'
;MRVDSPTLVATHHAVARLEQLGDEIAELAANLDAATARLLEMLRQFDDRGGWNNGFQSCAHWLSWRIGLDLGAARERVRVAHALETLPQLSEALARGELSYAKVRALTRVATPETEARLLAVGRAGTACHVERIVRGWRRAERLAETREAARQYAGRALHVARDEDGSVVIRGRLTPEAGALLLRALDAARETLFQRARRAGAPPMAVDASMQVPTRAQQQADALALLAETALHQALDPGAPGERTRSWSTWMPLYSRIRRNPVKRPWKAGFGFPRKRPGAWRAMQAAW
;
A
#
# COMPACT_ATOMS: atom_id res chain seq x y z
N MET A 1 45.37 60.21 1.25
CA MET A 1 44.48 59.86 0.10
C MET A 1 43.06 59.76 0.73
N ARG A 2 42.25 60.86 0.62
CA ARG A 2 40.86 60.86 1.11
C ARG A 2 40.00 60.17 0.06
N VAL A 3 39.44 59.05 0.41
CA VAL A 3 38.45 58.34 -0.46
C VAL A 3 37.18 59.20 -0.40
N ASP A 4 36.73 59.65 -1.57
CA ASP A 4 35.63 60.58 -1.72
C ASP A 4 34.32 60.03 -1.15
N SER A 5 33.83 60.69 -0.08
CA SER A 5 32.57 60.35 0.62
C SER A 5 31.31 60.19 -0.28
N PRO A 6 31.14 60.89 -1.41
CA PRO A 6 29.94 60.77 -2.23
C PRO A 6 29.81 59.40 -2.95
N THR A 7 30.90 58.73 -3.32
CA THR A 7 30.88 57.42 -3.98
C THR A 7 30.43 56.30 -3.05
N LEU A 8 30.80 56.35 -1.77
CA LEU A 8 30.36 55.42 -0.75
C LEU A 8 28.88 55.56 -0.43
N VAL A 9 28.34 56.77 -0.37
CA VAL A 9 26.91 57.02 -0.15
C VAL A 9 26.05 56.53 -1.33
N ALA A 10 26.51 56.77 -2.55
CA ALA A 10 25.80 56.28 -3.77
C ALA A 10 25.76 54.76 -3.85
N THR A 11 26.84 54.08 -3.45
CA THR A 11 26.87 52.60 -3.38
C THR A 11 25.94 52.03 -2.27
N HIS A 12 25.91 52.68 -1.09
CA HIS A 12 24.99 52.30 -0.01
C HIS A 12 23.52 52.45 -0.41
N HIS A 13 23.14 53.54 -1.10
CA HIS A 13 21.78 53.71 -1.60
C HIS A 13 21.42 52.67 -2.69
N ALA A 14 22.34 52.32 -3.56
CA ALA A 14 22.13 51.29 -4.58
C ALA A 14 21.94 49.90 -3.94
N VAL A 15 22.73 49.53 -2.93
CA VAL A 15 22.58 48.28 -2.18
C VAL A 15 21.26 48.23 -1.44
N ALA A 16 20.88 49.31 -0.72
CA ALA A 16 19.59 49.36 -0.02
C ALA A 16 18.37 49.20 -0.98
N ARG A 17 18.44 49.80 -2.17
CA ARG A 17 17.38 49.60 -3.18
C ARG A 17 17.33 48.17 -3.72
N LEU A 18 18.43 47.46 -3.85
CA LEU A 18 18.46 46.06 -4.26
C LEU A 18 17.92 45.15 -3.15
N GLU A 19 18.24 45.44 -1.88
CA GLU A 19 17.68 44.74 -0.73
C GLU A 19 16.14 44.90 -0.67
N GLN A 20 15.66 46.16 -0.79
CA GLN A 20 14.23 46.42 -0.82
C GLN A 20 13.53 45.69 -2.00
N LEU A 21 14.10 45.70 -3.18
CA LEU A 21 13.58 44.96 -4.33
C LEU A 21 13.55 43.44 -4.04
N GLY A 22 14.57 42.91 -3.34
CA GLY A 22 14.61 41.51 -2.90
C GLY A 22 13.43 41.16 -1.97
N ASP A 23 13.14 42.05 -1.00
CA ASP A 23 12.03 41.90 -0.08
C ASP A 23 10.68 41.98 -0.81
N GLU A 24 10.49 42.93 -1.72
CA GLU A 24 9.30 43.04 -2.55
C GLU A 24 9.05 41.79 -3.42
N ILE A 25 10.11 41.19 -3.98
CA ILE A 25 10.05 39.93 -4.74
C ILE A 25 9.61 38.79 -3.83
N ALA A 26 10.16 38.69 -2.61
CA ALA A 26 9.82 37.66 -1.65
C ALA A 26 8.36 37.75 -1.19
N GLU A 27 7.88 38.97 -0.91
CA GLU A 27 6.48 39.23 -0.53
C GLU A 27 5.54 38.88 -1.68
N LEU A 28 5.83 39.30 -2.89
CA LEU A 28 5.02 38.97 -4.06
C LEU A 28 4.97 37.47 -4.31
N ALA A 29 6.09 36.75 -4.14
CA ALA A 29 6.14 35.31 -4.26
C ALA A 29 5.26 34.61 -3.22
N ALA A 30 5.28 35.05 -1.97
CA ALA A 30 4.41 34.55 -0.91
C ALA A 30 2.94 34.77 -1.21
N ASN A 31 2.60 35.95 -1.75
CA ASN A 31 1.22 36.28 -2.16
C ASN A 31 0.75 35.38 -3.35
N LEU A 32 1.64 35.06 -4.28
CA LEU A 32 1.33 34.12 -5.39
C LEU A 32 1.11 32.69 -4.88
N ASP A 33 1.88 32.25 -3.88
CA ASP A 33 1.70 30.95 -3.25
C ASP A 33 0.37 30.88 -2.45
N ALA A 34 0.01 31.94 -1.73
CA ALA A 34 -1.29 32.07 -1.08
C ALA A 34 -2.48 32.07 -2.07
N ALA A 35 -2.34 32.79 -3.19
CA ALA A 35 -3.32 32.73 -4.27
C ALA A 35 -3.41 31.33 -4.90
N THR A 36 -2.28 30.62 -4.98
CA THR A 36 -2.25 29.23 -5.46
C THR A 36 -2.98 28.30 -4.51
N ALA A 37 -2.87 28.48 -3.18
CA ALA A 37 -3.64 27.71 -2.21
C ALA A 37 -5.15 27.86 -2.44
N ARG A 38 -5.62 29.11 -2.64
CA ARG A 38 -7.03 29.37 -2.96
C ARG A 38 -7.45 28.73 -4.28
N LEU A 39 -6.62 28.78 -5.31
CA LEU A 39 -6.89 28.12 -6.60
C LEU A 39 -7.03 26.60 -6.42
N LEU A 40 -6.18 25.96 -5.64
CA LEU A 40 -6.22 24.52 -5.39
C LEU A 40 -7.51 24.12 -4.64
N GLU A 41 -7.93 24.89 -3.64
CA GLU A 41 -9.18 24.64 -2.93
C GLU A 41 -10.40 24.79 -3.85
N MET A 42 -10.43 25.82 -4.70
CA MET A 42 -11.51 26.00 -5.70
C MET A 42 -11.50 24.85 -6.71
N LEU A 43 -10.31 24.39 -7.11
CA LEU A 43 -10.14 23.29 -8.06
C LEU A 43 -10.65 21.97 -7.48
N ARG A 44 -10.37 21.68 -6.21
CA ARG A 44 -10.90 20.51 -5.50
C ARG A 44 -12.43 20.53 -5.48
N GLN A 45 -13.01 21.65 -5.04
CA GLN A 45 -14.48 21.80 -4.99
C GLN A 45 -15.14 21.67 -6.38
N PHE A 46 -14.47 22.14 -7.43
CA PHE A 46 -14.94 22.04 -8.80
C PHE A 46 -14.89 20.60 -9.31
N ASP A 47 -13.81 19.88 -8.98
CA ASP A 47 -13.64 18.47 -9.34
C ASP A 47 -14.65 17.58 -8.61
N ASP A 48 -14.79 17.73 -7.29
CA ASP A 48 -15.75 16.98 -6.46
C ASP A 48 -17.20 17.12 -6.94
N ARG A 49 -17.56 18.28 -7.46
CA ARG A 49 -18.90 18.56 -8.00
C ARG A 49 -19.05 18.17 -9.47
N GLY A 50 -18.02 17.61 -10.09
CA GLY A 50 -18.05 17.22 -11.51
C GLY A 50 -18.22 18.40 -12.48
N GLY A 51 -17.78 19.62 -12.12
CA GLY A 51 -17.98 20.83 -12.90
C GLY A 51 -17.33 20.81 -14.29
N TRP A 52 -16.41 19.89 -14.54
CA TRP A 52 -15.74 19.63 -15.81
C TRP A 52 -16.52 18.69 -16.74
N ASN A 53 -17.58 18.05 -16.28
CA ASN A 53 -18.28 16.94 -16.97
C ASN A 53 -19.06 17.37 -18.24
N ASN A 54 -18.76 18.55 -18.76
CA ASN A 54 -19.37 19.12 -19.96
C ASN A 54 -18.49 18.88 -21.21
N GLY A 55 -18.18 17.61 -21.49
CA GLY A 55 -17.41 17.22 -22.67
C GLY A 55 -15.90 17.05 -22.45
N PHE A 56 -15.39 17.21 -21.24
CA PHE A 56 -14.02 16.94 -20.90
C PHE A 56 -13.87 15.55 -20.28
N GLN A 57 -12.71 14.90 -20.47
CA GLN A 57 -12.42 13.58 -19.93
C GLN A 57 -12.05 13.60 -18.44
N SER A 58 -11.63 14.76 -17.91
CA SER A 58 -11.25 14.96 -16.51
C SER A 58 -11.11 16.44 -16.18
N CYS A 59 -11.10 16.76 -14.89
CA CYS A 59 -10.81 18.10 -14.39
C CYS A 59 -9.46 18.62 -14.90
N ALA A 60 -8.45 17.78 -14.99
CA ALA A 60 -7.14 18.17 -15.52
C ALA A 60 -7.20 18.58 -17.01
N HIS A 61 -8.01 17.91 -17.85
CA HIS A 61 -8.20 18.31 -19.25
C HIS A 61 -8.93 19.65 -19.33
N TRP A 62 -9.98 19.85 -18.53
CA TRP A 62 -10.69 21.11 -18.44
C TRP A 62 -9.75 22.24 -18.00
N LEU A 63 -8.94 22.00 -16.95
CA LEU A 63 -8.00 22.99 -16.44
C LEU A 63 -6.95 23.35 -17.48
N SER A 64 -6.39 22.34 -18.19
CA SER A 64 -5.42 22.54 -19.27
C SER A 64 -5.99 23.44 -20.38
N TRP A 65 -7.22 23.16 -20.81
CA TRP A 65 -7.90 23.95 -21.82
C TRP A 65 -8.23 25.36 -21.33
N ARG A 66 -8.77 25.48 -20.10
CA ARG A 66 -9.34 26.73 -19.59
C ARG A 66 -8.30 27.80 -19.28
N ILE A 67 -7.14 27.39 -18.74
CA ILE A 67 -6.08 28.31 -18.30
C ILE A 67 -4.74 28.10 -19.01
N GLY A 68 -4.70 27.25 -20.05
CA GLY A 68 -3.51 27.08 -20.88
C GLY A 68 -2.36 26.33 -20.21
N LEU A 69 -2.61 25.54 -19.19
CA LEU A 69 -1.57 24.74 -18.54
C LEU A 69 -1.24 23.50 -19.37
N ASP A 70 0.04 23.08 -19.33
CA ASP A 70 0.40 21.73 -19.76
C ASP A 70 -0.41 20.68 -18.99
N LEU A 71 -0.83 19.63 -19.69
CA LEU A 71 -1.69 18.59 -19.10
C LEU A 71 -1.04 17.89 -17.90
N GLY A 72 0.29 17.70 -17.92
CA GLY A 72 1.02 17.15 -16.78
C GLY A 72 0.99 18.08 -15.57
N ALA A 73 1.15 19.39 -15.80
CA ALA A 73 1.04 20.39 -14.75
C ALA A 73 -0.39 20.51 -14.21
N ALA A 74 -1.41 20.39 -15.08
CA ALA A 74 -2.82 20.38 -14.68
C ALA A 74 -3.15 19.16 -13.80
N ARG A 75 -2.74 17.95 -14.22
CA ARG A 75 -2.90 16.71 -13.41
C ARG A 75 -2.24 16.83 -12.05
N GLU A 76 -1.06 17.41 -11.98
CA GLU A 76 -0.33 17.58 -10.72
C GLU A 76 -1.04 18.58 -9.80
N ARG A 77 -1.65 19.67 -10.33
CA ARG A 77 -2.47 20.59 -9.52
C ARG A 77 -3.72 19.92 -8.94
N VAL A 78 -4.43 19.16 -9.76
CA VAL A 78 -5.60 18.39 -9.28
C VAL A 78 -5.19 17.39 -8.19
N ARG A 79 -4.10 16.65 -8.40
CA ARG A 79 -3.56 15.74 -7.39
C ARG A 79 -3.21 16.43 -6.08
N VAL A 80 -2.54 17.57 -6.14
CA VAL A 80 -2.16 18.33 -4.95
C VAL A 80 -3.40 18.89 -4.24
N ALA A 81 -4.39 19.37 -5.00
CA ALA A 81 -5.64 19.88 -4.46
C ALA A 81 -6.35 18.82 -3.59
N HIS A 82 -6.49 17.59 -4.09
CA HIS A 82 -7.06 16.49 -3.31
C HIS A 82 -6.17 16.06 -2.14
N ALA A 83 -4.84 16.01 -2.32
CA ALA A 83 -3.94 15.63 -1.24
C ALA A 83 -4.00 16.60 -0.05
N LEU A 84 -4.20 17.89 -0.29
CA LEU A 84 -4.28 18.91 0.76
C LEU A 84 -5.55 18.81 1.61
N GLU A 85 -6.58 18.11 1.17
CA GLU A 85 -7.80 17.86 1.95
C GLU A 85 -7.48 17.11 3.26
N THR A 86 -6.55 16.17 3.21
CA THR A 86 -6.13 15.38 4.37
C THR A 86 -4.90 15.94 5.09
N LEU A 87 -4.36 17.07 4.61
CA LEU A 87 -3.11 17.69 5.08
C LEU A 87 -3.34 19.19 5.42
N PRO A 88 -4.10 19.48 6.50
CA PRO A 88 -4.49 20.84 6.83
C PRO A 88 -3.33 21.76 7.17
N GLN A 89 -2.26 21.28 7.82
CA GLN A 89 -1.11 22.10 8.18
C GLN A 89 -0.31 22.54 6.95
N LEU A 90 -0.14 21.65 5.96
CA LEU A 90 0.50 22.01 4.69
C LEU A 90 -0.37 22.97 3.87
N SER A 91 -1.69 22.77 3.88
CA SER A 91 -2.65 23.65 3.23
C SER A 91 -2.59 25.06 3.82
N GLU A 92 -2.58 25.16 5.15
CA GLU A 92 -2.51 26.42 5.86
C GLU A 92 -1.15 27.12 5.66
N ALA A 93 -0.04 26.39 5.67
CA ALA A 93 1.29 26.96 5.42
C ALA A 93 1.42 27.51 3.98
N LEU A 94 0.81 26.86 2.99
CA LEU A 94 0.72 27.38 1.63
C LEU A 94 -0.16 28.63 1.57
N ALA A 95 -1.32 28.63 2.24
CA ALA A 95 -2.24 29.76 2.27
C ALA A 95 -1.65 31.00 2.94
N ARG A 96 -0.71 30.81 3.87
CA ARG A 96 0.06 31.92 4.49
C ARG A 96 1.32 32.32 3.71
N GLY A 97 1.61 31.66 2.58
CA GLY A 97 2.84 31.90 1.82
C GLY A 97 4.14 31.44 2.50
N GLU A 98 4.05 30.67 3.59
CA GLU A 98 5.20 30.14 4.30
C GLU A 98 5.94 29.03 3.50
N LEU A 99 5.20 28.30 2.69
CA LEU A 99 5.72 27.28 1.80
C LEU A 99 5.36 27.59 0.35
N SER A 100 6.35 27.44 -0.53
CA SER A 100 6.08 27.54 -1.97
C SER A 100 5.31 26.32 -2.48
N TYR A 101 4.49 26.52 -3.52
CA TYR A 101 3.78 25.45 -4.21
C TYR A 101 4.72 24.30 -4.62
N ALA A 102 5.96 24.60 -5.03
CA ALA A 102 6.94 23.58 -5.40
C ALA A 102 7.27 22.66 -4.23
N LYS A 103 7.43 23.20 -3.02
CA LYS A 103 7.67 22.40 -1.81
C LYS A 103 6.43 21.57 -1.44
N VAL A 104 5.25 22.19 -1.42
CA VAL A 104 3.98 21.50 -1.11
C VAL A 104 3.72 20.37 -2.10
N ARG A 105 3.91 20.61 -3.39
CA ARG A 105 3.80 19.59 -4.45
C ARG A 105 4.68 18.37 -4.17
N ALA A 106 5.91 18.60 -3.72
CA ALA A 106 6.83 17.51 -3.39
C ALA A 106 6.41 16.77 -2.12
N LEU A 107 6.07 17.51 -1.04
CA LEU A 107 5.69 16.95 0.26
C LEU A 107 4.42 16.10 0.17
N THR A 108 3.39 16.55 -0.55
CA THR A 108 2.13 15.84 -0.74
C THR A 108 2.25 14.49 -1.47
N ARG A 109 3.45 14.11 -1.90
CA ARG A 109 3.71 12.78 -2.48
C ARG A 109 3.99 11.71 -1.43
N VAL A 110 4.33 12.10 -0.21
CA VAL A 110 4.74 11.20 0.87
C VAL A 110 4.12 11.58 2.22
N ALA A 111 3.46 12.73 2.30
CA ALA A 111 2.81 13.18 3.52
C ALA A 111 1.56 12.34 3.79
N THR A 112 1.44 11.93 5.06
CA THR A 112 0.22 11.39 5.66
C THR A 112 -0.16 12.29 6.83
N PRO A 113 -1.39 12.24 7.36
CA PRO A 113 -1.78 13.03 8.54
C PRO A 113 -0.80 12.87 9.71
N GLU A 114 -0.24 11.66 9.93
CA GLU A 114 0.70 11.37 11.02
C GLU A 114 2.10 11.96 10.78
N THR A 115 2.50 12.12 9.52
CA THR A 115 3.84 12.61 9.16
C THR A 115 3.85 14.09 8.76
N GLU A 116 2.68 14.71 8.64
CA GLU A 116 2.49 16.06 8.13
C GLU A 116 3.32 17.11 8.90
N ALA A 117 3.21 17.14 10.23
CA ALA A 117 3.91 18.11 11.05
C ALA A 117 5.44 18.03 10.89
N ARG A 118 5.96 16.81 10.80
CA ARG A 118 7.39 16.56 10.58
C ARG A 118 7.85 17.02 9.20
N LEU A 119 7.07 16.73 8.18
CA LEU A 119 7.36 17.14 6.80
C LEU A 119 7.18 18.65 6.59
N LEU A 120 6.25 19.28 7.29
CA LEU A 120 6.11 20.73 7.32
C LEU A 120 7.38 21.41 7.87
N ALA A 121 7.93 20.91 8.98
CA ALA A 121 9.19 21.42 9.54
C ALA A 121 10.34 21.32 8.53
N VAL A 122 10.45 20.21 7.80
CA VAL A 122 11.43 20.04 6.71
C VAL A 122 11.19 21.05 5.59
N GLY A 123 9.93 21.28 5.21
CA GLY A 123 9.55 22.25 4.18
C GLY A 123 9.94 23.69 4.53
N ARG A 124 9.76 24.08 5.81
CA ARG A 124 10.15 25.41 6.31
C ARG A 124 11.67 25.61 6.33
N ALA A 125 12.42 24.61 6.77
CA ALA A 125 13.87 24.71 6.91
C ALA A 125 14.64 24.56 5.60
N GLY A 126 14.09 23.84 4.60
CA GLY A 126 14.80 23.45 3.36
C GLY A 126 14.43 24.27 2.14
N THR A 127 15.31 24.28 1.13
CA THR A 127 14.96 24.74 -0.22
C THR A 127 14.08 23.69 -0.93
N ALA A 128 13.40 24.08 -2.02
CA ALA A 128 12.60 23.13 -2.82
C ALA A 128 13.42 21.90 -3.28
N CYS A 129 14.68 22.11 -3.68
CA CYS A 129 15.59 21.04 -4.06
C CYS A 129 15.91 20.09 -2.91
N HIS A 130 16.12 20.60 -1.69
CA HIS A 130 16.31 19.77 -0.50
C HIS A 130 15.08 18.93 -0.19
N VAL A 131 13.90 19.54 -0.23
CA VAL A 131 12.61 18.83 -0.02
C VAL A 131 12.43 17.71 -1.04
N GLU A 132 12.65 17.98 -2.34
CA GLU A 132 12.54 16.96 -3.37
C GLU A 132 13.54 15.79 -3.18
N ARG A 133 14.75 16.09 -2.71
CA ARG A 133 15.76 15.05 -2.40
C ARG A 133 15.30 14.18 -1.24
N ILE A 134 14.78 14.77 -0.17
CA ILE A 134 14.25 14.05 0.99
C ILE A 134 13.05 13.18 0.58
N VAL A 135 12.12 13.73 -0.17
CA VAL A 135 10.95 13.00 -0.68
C VAL A 135 11.35 11.80 -1.55
N ARG A 136 12.36 11.97 -2.42
CA ARG A 136 12.90 10.85 -3.22
C ARG A 136 13.52 9.76 -2.35
N GLY A 137 14.27 10.15 -1.30
CA GLY A 137 14.84 9.22 -0.33
C GLY A 137 13.77 8.45 0.43
N TRP A 138 12.73 9.15 0.88
CA TRP A 138 11.59 8.56 1.60
C TRP A 138 10.88 7.50 0.75
N ARG A 139 10.47 7.85 -0.47
CA ARG A 139 9.83 6.91 -1.41
C ARG A 139 10.71 5.69 -1.74
N ARG A 140 12.03 5.89 -1.79
CA ARG A 140 12.96 4.77 -1.99
C ARG A 140 12.98 3.84 -0.77
N ALA A 141 12.98 4.39 0.44
CA ALA A 141 12.94 3.61 1.68
C ALA A 141 11.63 2.83 1.82
N GLU A 142 10.48 3.45 1.50
CA GLU A 142 9.18 2.78 1.48
C GLU A 142 9.16 1.59 0.53
N ARG A 143 9.57 1.77 -0.74
CA ARG A 143 9.65 0.67 -1.71
C ARG A 143 10.56 -0.47 -1.26
N LEU A 144 11.69 -0.16 -0.61
CA LEU A 144 12.58 -1.19 -0.07
C LEU A 144 11.93 -1.93 1.11
N ALA A 145 11.17 -1.23 1.96
CA ALA A 145 10.42 -1.85 3.06
C ALA A 145 9.31 -2.77 2.54
N GLU A 146 8.54 -2.32 1.56
CA GLU A 146 7.51 -3.13 0.87
C GLU A 146 8.11 -4.38 0.22
N THR A 147 9.23 -4.23 -0.51
CA THR A 147 9.91 -5.37 -1.14
C THR A 147 10.41 -6.37 -0.11
N ARG A 148 10.97 -5.91 1.01
CA ARG A 148 11.42 -6.78 2.11
C ARG A 148 10.25 -7.48 2.79
N GLU A 149 9.13 -6.79 2.96
CA GLU A 149 7.92 -7.38 3.53
C GLU A 149 7.33 -8.44 2.61
N ALA A 150 7.19 -8.16 1.31
CA ALA A 150 6.76 -9.13 0.31
C ALA A 150 7.68 -10.37 0.28
N ALA A 151 9.00 -10.17 0.35
CA ALA A 151 9.96 -11.27 0.41
C ALA A 151 9.80 -12.10 1.70
N ARG A 152 9.55 -11.47 2.86
CA ARG A 152 9.28 -12.18 4.12
C ARG A 152 7.99 -12.98 4.05
N GLN A 153 6.92 -12.40 3.50
CA GLN A 153 5.63 -13.09 3.33
C GLN A 153 5.77 -14.28 2.37
N TYR A 154 6.52 -14.11 1.28
CA TYR A 154 6.81 -15.19 0.34
C TYR A 154 7.64 -16.30 0.98
N ALA A 155 8.68 -15.97 1.76
CA ALA A 155 9.50 -16.96 2.46
C ALA A 155 8.72 -17.68 3.58
N GLY A 156 7.78 -17.00 4.22
CA GLY A 156 6.94 -17.54 5.30
C GLY A 156 5.74 -18.38 4.82
N ARG A 157 5.54 -18.54 3.49
CA ARG A 157 4.45 -19.38 2.99
C ARG A 157 4.70 -20.84 3.33
N ALA A 158 3.67 -21.50 3.84
CA ALA A 158 3.73 -22.93 4.17
C ALA A 158 2.34 -23.54 4.08
N LEU A 159 2.26 -24.78 3.70
CA LEU A 159 1.04 -25.60 3.76
C LEU A 159 1.40 -26.94 4.39
N HIS A 160 0.76 -27.24 5.50
CA HIS A 160 0.91 -28.50 6.21
C HIS A 160 -0.39 -29.29 6.05
N VAL A 161 -0.30 -30.47 5.50
CA VAL A 161 -1.40 -31.41 5.33
C VAL A 161 -1.01 -32.67 6.11
N ALA A 162 -1.76 -32.98 7.15
CA ALA A 162 -1.52 -34.14 8.00
C ALA A 162 -2.80 -34.96 8.15
N ARG A 163 -2.64 -36.27 8.30
CA ARG A 163 -3.76 -37.14 8.70
C ARG A 163 -3.81 -37.21 10.21
N ASP A 164 -4.99 -37.07 10.76
CA ASP A 164 -5.25 -37.24 12.18
C ASP A 164 -5.51 -38.74 12.50
N GLU A 165 -5.58 -39.10 13.78
CA GLU A 165 -5.76 -40.49 14.24
C GLU A 165 -7.10 -41.09 13.80
N ASP A 166 -8.14 -40.27 13.65
CA ASP A 166 -9.47 -40.65 13.16
C ASP A 166 -9.54 -40.81 11.63
N GLY A 167 -8.43 -40.57 10.90
CA GLY A 167 -8.34 -40.62 9.46
C GLY A 167 -8.73 -39.31 8.75
N SER A 168 -9.18 -38.29 9.48
CA SER A 168 -9.43 -36.97 8.93
C SER A 168 -8.13 -36.29 8.43
N VAL A 169 -8.29 -35.30 7.56
CA VAL A 169 -7.16 -34.52 7.04
C VAL A 169 -7.20 -33.11 7.60
N VAL A 170 -6.17 -32.79 8.35
CA VAL A 170 -5.98 -31.44 8.90
C VAL A 170 -5.10 -30.63 7.98
N ILE A 171 -5.61 -29.48 7.55
CA ILE A 171 -4.90 -28.53 6.67
C ILE A 171 -4.63 -27.25 7.46
N ARG A 172 -3.36 -26.87 7.57
CA ARG A 172 -2.92 -25.63 8.20
C ARG A 172 -1.87 -24.96 7.34
N GLY A 173 -1.97 -23.65 7.16
CA GLY A 173 -0.97 -22.99 6.34
C GLY A 173 -1.04 -21.48 6.38
N ARG A 174 -0.04 -20.87 5.76
CA ARG A 174 0.07 -19.45 5.51
C ARG A 174 0.38 -19.24 4.03
N LEU A 175 -0.41 -18.44 3.37
CA LEU A 175 -0.25 -18.05 1.96
C LEU A 175 0.15 -16.58 1.87
N THR A 176 0.73 -16.19 0.74
CA THR A 176 0.88 -14.76 0.42
C THR A 176 -0.51 -14.12 0.23
N PRO A 177 -0.64 -12.80 0.40
CA PRO A 177 -1.94 -12.11 0.23
C PRO A 177 -2.61 -12.42 -1.11
N GLU A 178 -1.84 -12.48 -2.20
CA GLU A 178 -2.33 -12.74 -3.56
C GLU A 178 -2.86 -14.17 -3.68
N ALA A 179 -2.08 -15.15 -3.23
CA ALA A 179 -2.47 -16.55 -3.26
C ALA A 179 -3.66 -16.80 -2.32
N GLY A 180 -3.69 -16.13 -1.16
CA GLY A 180 -4.81 -16.16 -0.23
C GLY A 180 -6.09 -15.60 -0.83
N ALA A 181 -6.01 -14.44 -1.49
CA ALA A 181 -7.16 -13.83 -2.17
C ALA A 181 -7.71 -14.73 -3.29
N LEU A 182 -6.81 -15.35 -4.07
CA LEU A 182 -7.20 -16.29 -5.11
C LEU A 182 -7.92 -17.53 -4.52
N LEU A 183 -7.38 -18.09 -3.45
CA LEU A 183 -8.01 -19.24 -2.76
C LEU A 183 -9.39 -18.87 -2.21
N LEU A 184 -9.53 -17.73 -1.55
CA LEU A 184 -10.82 -17.28 -1.00
C LEU A 184 -11.86 -17.09 -2.11
N ARG A 185 -11.50 -16.47 -3.22
CA ARG A 185 -12.39 -16.34 -4.39
C ARG A 185 -12.80 -17.70 -4.97
N ALA A 186 -11.86 -18.64 -5.05
CA ALA A 186 -12.16 -19.98 -5.55
C ALA A 186 -13.11 -20.73 -4.61
N LEU A 187 -12.91 -20.65 -3.31
CA LEU A 187 -13.81 -21.23 -2.30
C LEU A 187 -15.22 -20.63 -2.37
N ASP A 188 -15.33 -19.31 -2.51
CA ASP A 188 -16.63 -18.65 -2.63
C ASP A 188 -17.36 -19.05 -3.91
N ALA A 189 -16.66 -19.16 -5.05
CA ALA A 189 -17.23 -19.64 -6.31
C ALA A 189 -17.68 -21.12 -6.22
N ALA A 190 -16.89 -21.96 -5.56
CA ALA A 190 -17.24 -23.37 -5.34
C ALA A 190 -18.47 -23.51 -4.43
N ARG A 191 -18.56 -22.71 -3.35
CA ARG A 191 -19.75 -22.67 -2.48
C ARG A 191 -21.00 -22.27 -3.24
N GLU A 192 -20.92 -21.23 -4.06
CA GLU A 192 -22.05 -20.81 -4.91
C GLU A 192 -22.45 -21.92 -5.88
N THR A 193 -21.49 -22.61 -6.47
CA THR A 193 -21.75 -23.75 -7.37
C THR A 193 -22.49 -24.88 -6.63
N LEU A 194 -22.07 -25.24 -5.42
CA LEU A 194 -22.74 -26.25 -4.60
C LEU A 194 -24.15 -25.83 -4.25
N PHE A 195 -24.32 -24.56 -3.85
CA PHE A 195 -25.67 -24.03 -3.56
C PHE A 195 -26.62 -24.09 -4.75
N GLN A 196 -26.13 -23.70 -5.94
CA GLN A 196 -26.92 -23.78 -7.17
C GLN A 196 -27.24 -25.21 -7.57
N ARG A 197 -26.32 -26.16 -7.35
CA ARG A 197 -26.57 -27.60 -7.58
C ARG A 197 -27.68 -28.14 -6.66
N ALA A 198 -27.61 -27.81 -5.37
CA ALA A 198 -28.60 -28.19 -4.38
C ALA A 198 -29.99 -27.63 -4.73
N ARG A 199 -30.10 -26.40 -5.13
CA ARG A 199 -31.36 -25.78 -5.61
C ARG A 199 -31.93 -26.47 -6.82
N ARG A 200 -31.11 -26.82 -7.81
CA ARG A 200 -31.56 -27.52 -9.04
C ARG A 200 -31.99 -28.95 -8.76
N ALA A 201 -31.40 -29.60 -7.77
CA ALA A 201 -31.78 -30.95 -7.34
C ALA A 201 -33.10 -31.00 -6.54
N GLY A 202 -33.74 -29.84 -6.34
CA GLY A 202 -35.00 -29.77 -5.58
C GLY A 202 -34.82 -29.97 -4.07
N ALA A 203 -33.58 -29.91 -3.57
CA ALA A 203 -33.34 -29.92 -2.14
C ALA A 203 -33.91 -28.61 -1.57
N PRO A 204 -34.80 -28.67 -0.57
CA PRO A 204 -35.38 -27.45 0.01
C PRO A 204 -34.26 -26.59 0.61
N PRO A 205 -34.32 -25.27 0.42
CA PRO A 205 -33.28 -24.36 0.95
C PRO A 205 -33.20 -24.27 2.48
N MET A 206 -34.13 -24.92 3.17
CA MET A 206 -34.21 -25.02 4.63
C MET A 206 -34.86 -26.34 5.01
N ALA A 207 -34.22 -27.05 5.89
CA ALA A 207 -34.57 -28.33 6.47
C ALA A 207 -36.08 -28.48 6.79
N VAL A 208 -36.67 -29.50 6.23
CA VAL A 208 -38.03 -29.98 6.63
C VAL A 208 -37.90 -31.00 7.75
N ASP A 209 -36.71 -31.45 8.11
CA ASP A 209 -36.50 -32.37 9.24
C ASP A 209 -35.64 -31.69 10.33
N ALA A 210 -36.17 -31.62 11.53
CA ALA A 210 -35.56 -31.00 12.71
C ALA A 210 -34.23 -31.67 13.14
N SER A 211 -33.80 -32.74 12.47
CA SER A 211 -32.54 -33.45 12.73
C SER A 211 -31.40 -33.08 11.78
N MET A 212 -31.67 -32.39 10.66
CA MET A 212 -30.63 -31.93 9.74
C MET A 212 -30.20 -30.49 10.06
N GLN A 213 -29.12 -30.36 10.77
CA GLN A 213 -28.50 -29.06 11.03
C GLN A 213 -28.03 -28.42 9.72
N VAL A 214 -28.39 -27.14 9.51
CA VAL A 214 -27.89 -26.36 8.36
C VAL A 214 -26.35 -26.34 8.45
N PRO A 215 -25.62 -26.69 7.37
CA PRO A 215 -24.17 -26.73 7.38
C PRO A 215 -23.59 -25.38 7.78
N THR A 216 -22.69 -25.38 8.75
CA THR A 216 -21.96 -24.17 9.17
C THR A 216 -21.11 -23.64 8.01
N ARG A 217 -20.70 -22.37 8.11
CA ARG A 217 -19.81 -21.79 7.09
C ARG A 217 -18.48 -22.57 6.96
N ALA A 218 -17.96 -23.10 8.04
CA ALA A 218 -16.74 -23.92 8.06
C ALA A 218 -16.94 -25.23 7.29
N GLN A 219 -18.07 -25.92 7.48
CA GLN A 219 -18.44 -27.11 6.73
C GLN A 219 -18.61 -26.81 5.23
N GLN A 220 -19.31 -25.73 4.89
CA GLN A 220 -19.45 -25.30 3.49
C GLN A 220 -18.10 -24.96 2.83
N GLN A 221 -17.12 -24.46 3.57
CA GLN A 221 -15.76 -24.22 3.05
C GLN A 221 -15.00 -25.54 2.82
N ALA A 222 -15.18 -26.54 3.69
CA ALA A 222 -14.60 -27.86 3.50
C ALA A 222 -15.17 -28.55 2.25
N ASP A 223 -16.50 -28.50 2.05
CA ASP A 223 -17.16 -29.03 0.85
C ASP A 223 -16.71 -28.31 -0.42
N ALA A 224 -16.55 -26.98 -0.35
CA ALA A 224 -16.03 -26.18 -1.44
C ALA A 224 -14.59 -26.54 -1.80
N LEU A 225 -13.77 -26.81 -0.81
CA LEU A 225 -12.38 -27.26 -1.04
C LEU A 225 -12.34 -28.63 -1.70
N ALA A 226 -13.23 -29.57 -1.31
CA ALA A 226 -13.37 -30.86 -1.95
C ALA A 226 -13.77 -30.71 -3.42
N LEU A 227 -14.76 -29.86 -3.73
CA LEU A 227 -15.15 -29.57 -5.12
C LEU A 227 -14.00 -28.97 -5.94
N LEU A 228 -13.19 -28.07 -5.36
CA LEU A 228 -12.01 -27.52 -6.05
C LEU A 228 -10.99 -28.62 -6.35
N ALA A 229 -10.73 -29.51 -5.40
CA ALA A 229 -9.81 -30.62 -5.57
C ALA A 229 -10.30 -31.59 -6.68
N GLU A 230 -11.59 -31.96 -6.69
CA GLU A 230 -12.20 -32.75 -7.76
C GLU A 230 -12.08 -32.07 -9.12
N THR A 231 -12.39 -30.78 -9.18
CA THR A 231 -12.31 -30.01 -10.43
C THR A 231 -10.86 -29.97 -10.95
N ALA A 232 -9.89 -29.77 -10.07
CA ALA A 232 -8.47 -29.79 -10.42
C ALA A 232 -8.01 -31.12 -11.00
N LEU A 233 -8.44 -32.24 -10.41
CA LEU A 233 -8.15 -33.58 -10.91
C LEU A 233 -8.80 -33.86 -12.26
N HIS A 234 -10.05 -33.40 -12.44
CA HIS A 234 -10.76 -33.56 -13.73
C HIS A 234 -10.19 -32.72 -14.87
N GLN A 235 -9.60 -31.57 -14.56
CA GLN A 235 -8.96 -30.69 -15.54
C GLN A 235 -7.51 -31.08 -15.87
N ALA A 236 -7.09 -32.29 -15.51
CA ALA A 236 -5.75 -32.82 -15.80
C ALA A 236 -4.60 -31.89 -15.36
N LEU A 237 -4.71 -31.31 -14.16
CA LEU A 237 -3.55 -30.68 -13.50
C LEU A 237 -2.45 -31.69 -13.14
N ASP A 238 -2.76 -33.00 -13.23
CA ASP A 238 -1.75 -34.07 -13.20
C ASP A 238 -1.41 -34.43 -14.66
N PRO A 239 -0.23 -34.05 -15.18
CA PRO A 239 0.23 -34.46 -16.50
C PRO A 239 0.66 -35.93 -16.53
N GLY A 240 0.14 -36.78 -15.62
CA GLY A 240 0.47 -38.18 -15.47
C GLY A 240 0.81 -38.88 -16.80
N ALA A 241 1.76 -39.82 -16.76
CA ALA A 241 2.19 -40.53 -17.95
C ALA A 241 1.00 -41.11 -18.73
N PRO A 242 1.05 -41.12 -20.07
CA PRO A 242 -0.06 -41.66 -20.90
C PRO A 242 -0.40 -43.10 -20.46
N GLY A 243 -1.54 -43.29 -19.82
CA GLY A 243 -2.01 -44.56 -19.28
C GLY A 243 -2.31 -44.64 -17.79
N GLU A 244 -1.89 -43.63 -16.97
CA GLU A 244 -2.10 -43.65 -15.50
C GLU A 244 -3.37 -42.91 -15.02
N ARG A 245 -4.32 -42.62 -15.92
CA ARG A 245 -5.52 -41.79 -15.60
C ARG A 245 -6.51 -42.41 -14.61
N THR A 246 -6.24 -43.54 -14.03
CA THR A 246 -7.17 -44.22 -13.11
C THR A 246 -6.44 -44.97 -11.98
N ARG A 247 -5.40 -44.38 -11.38
CA ARG A 247 -4.96 -44.88 -10.08
C ARG A 247 -5.77 -44.19 -9.00
N SER A 248 -6.81 -44.85 -8.55
CA SER A 248 -7.60 -44.57 -7.38
C SER A 248 -6.65 -44.29 -6.18
N TRP A 249 -7.07 -43.43 -5.27
CA TRP A 249 -6.39 -43.10 -3.99
C TRP A 249 -5.89 -44.34 -3.21
N SER A 250 -6.46 -45.51 -3.47
CA SER A 250 -6.02 -46.79 -2.87
C SER A 250 -4.61 -47.22 -3.27
N THR A 251 -4.02 -46.68 -4.34
CA THR A 251 -2.72 -47.11 -4.84
C THR A 251 -1.52 -46.37 -4.14
N TRP A 252 -1.80 -45.23 -3.52
CA TRP A 252 -0.76 -44.49 -2.76
C TRP A 252 -0.65 -44.91 -1.30
N MET A 253 -1.60 -45.70 -0.79
CA MET A 253 -1.58 -46.23 0.59
C MET A 253 -0.36 -47.13 0.94
N PRO A 254 0.21 -47.94 0.03
CA PRO A 254 1.32 -48.82 0.41
C PRO A 254 2.66 -48.10 0.64
N LEU A 255 2.87 -46.94 0.03
CA LEU A 255 4.16 -46.24 0.14
C LEU A 255 4.30 -45.51 1.49
N TYR A 256 3.21 -44.97 2.04
CA TYR A 256 3.19 -44.30 3.33
C TYR A 256 3.26 -45.29 4.52
N SER A 257 2.77 -46.50 4.38
CA SER A 257 2.88 -47.53 5.43
C SER A 257 4.30 -48.07 5.57
N ARG A 258 5.13 -48.00 4.53
CA ARG A 258 6.56 -48.38 4.58
C ARG A 258 7.44 -47.34 5.31
N ILE A 259 7.09 -46.09 5.25
CA ILE A 259 7.87 -45.02 5.94
C ILE A 259 7.61 -45.05 7.46
N ARG A 260 6.48 -45.57 7.91
CA ARG A 260 6.19 -45.72 9.36
C ARG A 260 6.91 -46.89 10.06
N ARG A 261 7.52 -47.81 9.34
CA ARG A 261 8.19 -48.97 9.97
C ARG A 261 9.65 -48.75 10.32
N ASN A 262 10.19 -47.56 10.14
CA ASN A 262 11.52 -47.23 10.57
C ASN A 262 11.51 -45.96 11.44
N PRO A 263 11.23 -46.06 12.74
CA PRO A 263 11.40 -44.93 13.64
C PRO A 263 12.88 -44.71 13.85
N VAL A 264 13.50 -43.83 13.10
CA VAL A 264 14.82 -43.30 13.44
C VAL A 264 14.65 -42.55 14.77
N LYS A 265 14.99 -43.25 15.84
CA LYS A 265 15.19 -42.68 17.17
C LYS A 265 16.32 -41.66 17.08
N ARG A 266 16.01 -40.39 16.87
CA ARG A 266 16.95 -39.33 17.19
C ARG A 266 16.56 -38.79 18.55
N PRO A 267 17.46 -38.85 19.55
CA PRO A 267 17.20 -38.25 20.85
C PRO A 267 17.19 -36.74 20.68
N TRP A 268 16.10 -36.11 21.05
CA TRP A 268 16.03 -34.66 21.25
C TRP A 268 16.92 -34.32 22.44
N LYS A 269 18.12 -33.83 22.19
CA LYS A 269 18.88 -33.10 23.20
C LYS A 269 18.20 -31.73 23.38
N ALA A 270 17.50 -31.58 24.50
CA ALA A 270 17.12 -30.32 25.05
C ALA A 270 18.40 -29.47 25.26
N GLY A 271 18.41 -28.26 24.71
CA GLY A 271 19.51 -27.34 24.97
C GLY A 271 19.69 -26.28 23.90
N PHE A 272 18.71 -25.43 23.70
CA PHE A 272 18.99 -24.08 23.20
C PHE A 272 18.19 -23.08 24.03
N GLY A 273 18.90 -22.56 25.04
CA GLY A 273 18.45 -21.43 25.83
C GLY A 273 18.34 -20.19 24.95
N PHE A 274 17.19 -19.54 25.02
CA PHE A 274 17.01 -18.19 24.45
C PHE A 274 17.93 -17.21 25.19
N PRO A 275 18.72 -16.38 24.50
CA PRO A 275 19.43 -15.30 25.16
C PRO A 275 18.42 -14.25 25.62
N ARG A 276 18.39 -14.02 26.94
CA ARG A 276 17.64 -12.94 27.59
C ARG A 276 18.10 -11.61 27.02
N LYS A 277 17.16 -10.80 26.52
CA LYS A 277 17.35 -9.40 26.12
C LYS A 277 18.00 -8.64 27.29
N ARG A 278 19.17 -8.09 27.07
CA ARG A 278 19.74 -7.05 27.93
C ARG A 278 19.09 -5.69 27.57
N PRO A 279 18.53 -4.93 28.54
CA PRO A 279 18.12 -3.56 28.33
C PRO A 279 19.36 -2.67 28.40
N GLY A 280 19.70 -1.95 27.32
CA GLY A 280 20.80 -0.96 27.41
C GLY A 280 21.56 -0.63 26.14
N ALA A 281 20.94 -0.61 24.96
CA ALA A 281 21.64 -0.20 23.74
C ALA A 281 20.92 0.91 22.94
N TRP A 282 20.21 1.83 23.63
CA TRP A 282 19.49 2.95 22.98
C TRP A 282 20.05 4.33 23.31
N ARG A 283 21.28 4.46 23.85
CA ARG A 283 21.89 5.75 24.21
C ARG A 283 23.12 6.17 23.40
N ALA A 284 23.48 5.47 22.32
CA ALA A 284 24.71 5.76 21.59
C ALA A 284 24.52 6.29 20.15
N MET A 285 23.31 6.75 19.76
CA MET A 285 23.08 7.29 18.41
C MET A 285 22.43 8.67 18.37
N GLN A 286 22.60 9.48 19.43
CA GLN A 286 22.11 10.87 19.47
C GLN A 286 23.24 11.93 19.49
N ALA A 287 24.47 11.58 19.17
CA ALA A 287 25.60 12.51 19.21
C ALA A 287 26.37 12.58 17.88
N ALA A 288 25.71 12.49 16.73
CA ALA A 288 26.33 12.85 15.44
C ALA A 288 25.21 13.12 14.42
N TRP A 289 24.58 14.30 14.53
CA TRP A 289 23.99 15.11 13.44
C TRP A 289 23.56 16.44 14.06
#